data_60d00fbf71614e342e86cee25750bb62
#
_entry.id   60d00fbf71614e342e86cee25750bb62
#
_cell.length_a   1.000
_cell.length_b   1.000
_cell.length_c   1.000
_cell.angle_alpha   90.00
_cell.angle_beta   90.00
_cell.angle_gamma   90.00
#
_symmetry.space_group_name_H-M   'P 1'
#
loop_
_entity.id
_entity.type
_entity.pdbx_description
1 polymer ?
#
loop_
_entity_poly.entity_id
_entity_poly.type
_entity_poly.pdbx_seq_one_letter_code
_entity_poly.pdbx_strand_id
1 'polypeptide(L)'
;IQLLLWTISGIYFAYNKIELVRGEQYRLPKDIEYRIFDRLGTSVIETIEEGKKTYQSYPEGNVVEPLTKEEAIKITAQKTTLNPMEVSLVTELYPGAEYRGDLPVYKVTTDTKDGINVYVGYMTGDIGSIRSDSWRIWDFLWSLHIMDYRERDNINNILLQILSVLALVTSASGITLFFVKR
;
A
#
# COMPACT_ATOMS: atom_id res chain seq x y z
N ILE A 1 -19.91 3.61 -27.22
CA ILE A 1 -20.20 2.36 -26.48
C ILE A 1 -19.10 2.07 -25.46
N GLN A 2 -17.83 2.08 -25.85
CA GLN A 2 -16.69 1.83 -24.95
C GLN A 2 -16.70 2.75 -23.71
N LEU A 3 -16.85 4.05 -23.89
CA LEU A 3 -16.92 5.02 -22.79
C LEU A 3 -18.08 4.73 -21.84
N LEU A 4 -19.24 4.36 -22.36
CA LEU A 4 -20.41 4.02 -21.56
C LEU A 4 -20.15 2.76 -20.71
N LEU A 5 -19.59 1.71 -21.29
CA LEU A 5 -19.26 0.48 -20.56
C LEU A 5 -18.22 0.75 -19.47
N TRP A 6 -17.21 1.56 -19.78
CA TRP A 6 -16.18 1.95 -18.81
C TRP A 6 -16.78 2.79 -17.67
N THR A 7 -17.70 3.73 -17.98
CA THR A 7 -18.38 4.53 -16.95
C THR A 7 -19.27 3.67 -16.05
N ILE A 8 -20.03 2.72 -16.62
CA ILE A 8 -20.89 1.79 -15.85
C ILE A 8 -20.03 0.94 -14.90
N SER A 9 -18.93 0.38 -15.38
CA SER A 9 -18.02 -0.40 -14.52
C SER A 9 -17.37 0.46 -13.44
N GLY A 10 -16.99 1.69 -13.75
CA GLY A 10 -16.45 2.65 -12.78
C GLY A 10 -17.45 2.98 -11.68
N ILE A 11 -18.73 3.19 -12.03
CA ILE A 11 -19.80 3.38 -11.03
C ILE A 11 -19.92 2.15 -10.13
N TYR A 12 -19.95 0.94 -10.70
CA TYR A 12 -20.00 -0.28 -9.89
C TYR A 12 -18.88 -0.34 -8.86
N PHE A 13 -17.63 -0.08 -9.24
CA PHE A 13 -16.49 -0.06 -8.33
C PHE A 13 -16.55 1.07 -7.31
N ALA A 14 -17.04 2.24 -7.68
CA ALA A 14 -17.18 3.38 -6.77
C ALA A 14 -18.23 3.18 -5.66
N TYR A 15 -19.23 2.33 -5.90
CA TYR A 15 -20.30 2.05 -4.93
C TYR A 15 -20.15 0.71 -4.21
N ASN A 16 -19.23 -0.17 -4.65
CA ASN A 16 -19.03 -1.49 -4.06
C ASN A 16 -17.62 -1.62 -3.50
N LYS A 17 -17.51 -1.69 -2.19
CA LYS A 17 -16.22 -1.95 -1.51
C LYS A 17 -15.70 -3.33 -1.89
N ILE A 18 -14.44 -3.38 -2.32
CA ILE A 18 -13.82 -4.62 -2.80
C ILE A 18 -13.80 -5.72 -1.73
N GLU A 19 -13.67 -5.36 -0.46
CA GLU A 19 -13.68 -6.28 0.67
C GLU A 19 -15.02 -7.03 0.77
N LEU A 20 -16.14 -6.31 0.60
CA LEU A 20 -17.47 -6.90 0.61
C LEU A 20 -17.71 -7.78 -0.62
N VAL A 21 -17.22 -7.36 -1.79
CA VAL A 21 -17.33 -8.14 -3.04
C VAL A 21 -16.55 -9.45 -2.93
N ARG A 22 -15.41 -9.46 -2.25
CA ARG A 22 -14.59 -10.65 -2.00
C ARG A 22 -15.12 -11.53 -0.87
N GLY A 23 -16.16 -11.10 -0.16
CA GLY A 23 -16.74 -11.88 0.93
C GLY A 23 -15.90 -11.89 2.21
N GLU A 24 -15.03 -10.89 2.42
CA GLU A 24 -14.17 -10.81 3.61
C GLU A 24 -14.98 -10.83 4.92
N GLN A 25 -16.20 -10.30 4.89
CA GLN A 25 -17.13 -10.32 6.05
C GLN A 25 -17.58 -11.72 6.47
N TYR A 26 -17.37 -12.74 5.63
CA TYR A 26 -17.74 -14.13 5.93
C TYR A 26 -16.56 -14.95 6.46
N ARG A 27 -15.36 -14.36 6.55
CA ARG A 27 -14.21 -15.04 7.13
C ARG A 27 -14.37 -15.16 8.63
N LEU A 28 -14.12 -16.34 9.15
CA LEU A 28 -14.01 -16.51 10.59
C LEU A 28 -12.71 -15.86 11.07
N PRO A 29 -12.74 -15.20 12.26
CA PRO A 29 -11.51 -14.69 12.86
C PRO A 29 -10.55 -15.86 13.11
N LYS A 30 -9.26 -15.64 12.86
CA LYS A 30 -8.21 -16.57 13.26
C LYS A 30 -7.79 -16.20 14.68
N ASP A 31 -7.83 -17.15 15.59
CA ASP A 31 -7.48 -16.93 16.99
C ASP A 31 -5.99 -16.65 17.16
N ILE A 32 -5.14 -17.35 16.39
CA ILE A 32 -3.69 -17.17 16.38
C ILE A 32 -3.20 -17.27 14.92
N GLU A 33 -2.39 -16.33 14.53
CA GLU A 33 -1.68 -16.36 13.24
C GLU A 33 -0.18 -16.27 13.51
N TYR A 34 0.61 -17.13 12.86
CA TYR A 34 2.06 -17.09 13.01
C TYR A 34 2.77 -17.13 11.66
N ARG A 35 3.97 -16.54 11.61
CA ARG A 35 4.86 -16.55 10.45
C ARG A 35 6.30 -16.71 10.93
N ILE A 36 7.05 -17.63 10.30
CA ILE A 36 8.49 -17.78 10.52
C ILE A 36 9.23 -17.17 9.33
N PHE A 37 10.24 -16.37 9.62
CA PHE A 37 11.05 -15.70 8.60
C PHE A 37 12.52 -15.57 9.05
N ASP A 38 13.43 -15.38 8.08
CA ASP A 38 14.84 -15.10 8.36
C ASP A 38 15.08 -13.60 8.52
N ARG A 39 15.79 -13.25 9.59
CA ARG A 39 16.27 -11.91 9.90
C ARG A 39 17.76 -11.92 10.13
N LEU A 40 18.55 -11.63 9.07
CA LEU A 40 20.02 -11.61 9.11
C LEU A 40 20.65 -12.93 9.59
N GLY A 41 20.08 -14.06 9.20
CA GLY A 41 20.55 -15.39 9.57
C GLY A 41 19.98 -15.92 10.89
N THR A 42 19.07 -15.19 11.53
CA THR A 42 18.30 -15.65 12.69
C THR A 42 16.87 -15.92 12.27
N SER A 43 16.38 -17.14 12.52
CA SER A 43 14.97 -17.45 12.32
C SER A 43 14.14 -16.80 13.42
N VAL A 44 13.12 -16.04 13.03
CA VAL A 44 12.21 -15.33 13.93
C VAL A 44 10.80 -15.80 13.67
N ILE A 45 10.05 -16.09 14.74
CA ILE A 45 8.62 -16.33 14.69
C ILE A 45 7.87 -15.06 15.10
N GLU A 46 7.01 -14.58 14.22
CA GLU A 46 6.00 -13.56 14.51
C GLU A 46 4.71 -14.28 14.86
N THR A 47 4.13 -13.97 16.00
CA THR A 47 2.83 -14.48 16.42
C THR A 47 1.87 -13.30 16.56
N ILE A 48 0.68 -13.45 16.01
CA ILE A 48 -0.40 -12.45 16.10
C ILE A 48 -1.52 -13.08 16.92
N GLU A 49 -1.77 -12.54 18.10
CA GLU A 49 -2.82 -12.98 19.01
C GLU A 49 -3.65 -11.76 19.41
N GLU A 50 -4.95 -11.81 19.22
CA GLU A 50 -5.87 -10.70 19.47
C GLU A 50 -5.41 -9.35 18.86
N GLY A 51 -4.76 -9.41 17.69
CA GLY A 51 -4.22 -8.23 17.00
C GLY A 51 -2.88 -7.71 17.54
N LYS A 52 -2.31 -8.33 18.58
CA LYS A 52 -1.00 -8.00 19.13
C LYS A 52 0.08 -8.86 18.49
N LYS A 53 1.10 -8.24 17.94
CA LYS A 53 2.27 -8.92 17.36
C LYS A 53 3.34 -9.14 18.40
N THR A 54 3.89 -10.35 18.49
CA THR A 54 5.05 -10.70 19.30
C THR A 54 6.11 -11.35 18.42
N TYR A 55 7.38 -11.16 18.78
CA TYR A 55 8.54 -11.62 17.99
C TYR A 55 9.51 -12.38 18.89
N GLN A 56 9.81 -13.62 18.51
CA GLN A 56 10.72 -14.50 19.24
C GLN A 56 11.68 -15.21 18.29
N SER A 57 12.91 -15.51 18.76
CA SER A 57 13.82 -16.36 18.01
C SER A 57 13.26 -17.79 17.93
N TYR A 58 13.49 -18.46 16.81
CA TYR A 58 13.03 -19.82 16.60
C TYR A 58 14.24 -20.74 16.31
N PRO A 59 14.38 -21.89 17.01
CA PRO A 59 13.43 -22.48 17.98
C PRO A 59 13.58 -22.01 19.44
N GLU A 60 14.53 -21.16 19.80
CA GLU A 60 14.96 -20.85 21.16
C GLU A 60 13.88 -20.12 21.99
N GLY A 61 12.98 -19.36 21.36
CA GLY A 61 11.90 -18.62 22.02
C GLY A 61 12.33 -17.34 22.75
N ASN A 62 13.56 -16.84 22.51
CA ASN A 62 14.02 -15.59 23.12
C ASN A 62 13.32 -14.39 22.48
N VAL A 63 13.04 -13.37 23.28
CA VAL A 63 12.49 -12.10 22.77
C VAL A 63 13.48 -11.48 21.80
N VAL A 64 12.97 -11.03 20.66
CA VAL A 64 13.77 -10.40 19.60
C VAL A 64 13.66 -8.88 19.72
N GLU A 65 14.82 -8.23 19.87
CA GLU A 65 14.90 -6.77 19.89
C GLU A 65 14.67 -6.17 18.49
N PRO A 66 14.18 -4.93 18.41
CA PRO A 66 14.09 -4.20 17.16
C PRO A 66 15.43 -4.14 16.42
N LEU A 67 15.38 -4.02 15.09
CA LEU A 67 16.56 -3.78 14.27
C LEU A 67 17.25 -2.46 14.62
N THR A 68 18.57 -2.45 14.54
CA THR A 68 19.35 -1.22 14.55
C THR A 68 19.36 -0.56 13.17
N LYS A 69 19.82 0.70 13.10
CA LYS A 69 19.96 1.42 11.81
C LYS A 69 20.98 0.73 10.90
N GLU A 70 22.06 0.22 11.47
CA GLU A 70 23.13 -0.49 10.77
C GLU A 70 22.61 -1.80 10.16
N GLU A 71 21.75 -2.51 10.89
CA GLU A 71 21.08 -3.72 10.39
C GLU A 71 20.11 -3.40 9.26
N ALA A 72 19.37 -2.28 9.34
CA ALA A 72 18.49 -1.84 8.24
C ALA A 72 19.29 -1.49 6.96
N ILE A 73 20.46 -0.87 7.09
CA ILE A 73 21.40 -0.65 5.99
C ILE A 73 21.84 -1.99 5.40
N LYS A 74 22.28 -2.91 6.24
CA LYS A 74 22.75 -4.24 5.81
C LYS A 74 21.66 -5.02 5.08
N ILE A 75 20.44 -5.01 5.60
CA ILE A 75 19.30 -5.65 4.96
C ILE A 75 19.02 -5.04 3.59
N THR A 76 19.01 -3.71 3.49
CA THR A 76 18.80 -3.03 2.20
C THR A 76 19.86 -3.44 1.18
N ALA A 77 21.15 -3.45 1.57
CA ALA A 77 22.23 -3.87 0.69
C ALA A 77 22.18 -5.35 0.30
N GLN A 78 21.67 -6.22 1.17
CA GLN A 78 21.56 -7.67 0.90
C GLN A 78 20.34 -8.04 0.07
N LYS A 79 19.21 -7.35 0.31
CA LYS A 79 17.93 -7.70 -0.32
C LYS A 79 17.58 -6.84 -1.54
N THR A 80 18.44 -5.86 -1.89
CA THR A 80 18.27 -5.01 -3.07
C THR A 80 19.58 -4.84 -3.81
N THR A 81 19.53 -4.30 -5.02
CA THR A 81 20.71 -3.89 -5.80
C THR A 81 21.12 -2.43 -5.55
N LEU A 82 20.56 -1.82 -4.51
CA LEU A 82 20.70 -0.40 -4.20
C LEU A 82 21.82 -0.17 -3.17
N ASN A 83 22.47 1.00 -3.25
CA ASN A 83 23.45 1.43 -2.27
C ASN A 83 22.77 2.30 -1.21
N PRO A 84 22.58 1.82 0.02
CA PRO A 84 21.98 2.59 1.10
C PRO A 84 22.89 3.72 1.57
N MET A 85 22.31 4.90 1.89
CA MET A 85 23.03 6.09 2.34
C MET A 85 22.68 6.45 3.78
N GLU A 86 21.44 6.81 4.02
CA GLU A 86 20.97 7.28 5.33
C GLU A 86 19.74 6.49 5.79
N VAL A 87 19.61 6.37 7.12
CA VAL A 87 18.46 5.70 7.75
C VAL A 87 17.78 6.62 8.74
N SER A 88 16.48 6.74 8.60
CA SER A 88 15.60 7.41 9.54
C SER A 88 14.48 6.48 10.02
N LEU A 89 14.10 6.60 11.28
CA LEU A 89 12.96 5.88 11.84
C LEU A 89 11.69 6.69 11.58
N VAL A 90 10.68 6.05 10.99
CA VAL A 90 9.36 6.62 10.77
C VAL A 90 8.40 5.98 11.77
N THR A 91 7.84 6.78 12.66
CA THR A 91 6.90 6.35 13.71
C THR A 91 5.49 6.82 13.48
N GLU A 92 5.29 7.78 12.58
CA GLU A 92 3.99 8.35 12.25
C GLU A 92 3.85 8.53 10.74
N LEU A 93 2.64 8.37 10.23
CA LEU A 93 2.30 8.62 8.84
C LEU A 93 1.46 9.90 8.73
N TYR A 94 1.73 10.68 7.69
CA TYR A 94 0.91 11.81 7.30
C TYR A 94 0.05 11.45 6.08
N PRO A 95 -1.08 12.13 5.85
CA PRO A 95 -1.89 11.92 4.65
C PRO A 95 -1.06 12.08 3.37
N GLY A 96 -1.13 11.10 2.47
CA GLY A 96 -0.34 11.08 1.25
C GLY A 96 1.12 10.63 1.42
N ALA A 97 1.48 10.06 2.57
CA ALA A 97 2.79 9.44 2.77
C ALA A 97 3.07 8.35 1.71
N GLU A 98 4.33 8.24 1.30
CA GLU A 98 4.74 7.23 0.30
C GLU A 98 4.79 5.80 0.87
N TYR A 99 4.83 5.64 2.19
CA TYR A 99 4.69 4.37 2.88
C TYR A 99 3.31 4.27 3.53
N ARG A 100 2.67 3.12 3.43
CA ARG A 100 1.30 2.86 3.93
C ARG A 100 1.19 1.53 4.67
N GLY A 101 2.32 1.02 5.18
CA GLY A 101 2.39 -0.24 5.93
C GLY A 101 2.44 -0.03 7.44
N ASP A 102 2.79 -1.12 8.14
CA ASP A 102 2.92 -1.13 9.59
C ASP A 102 4.04 -0.21 10.09
N LEU A 103 3.80 0.44 11.22
CA LEU A 103 4.76 1.28 11.93
C LEU A 103 5.22 0.60 13.25
N PRO A 104 6.41 0.93 13.73
CA PRO A 104 7.45 1.76 13.12
C PRO A 104 8.15 1.07 11.94
N VAL A 105 8.77 1.87 11.07
CA VAL A 105 9.50 1.39 9.89
C VAL A 105 10.78 2.22 9.68
N TYR A 106 11.85 1.61 9.21
CA TYR A 106 13.04 2.33 8.77
C TYR A 106 12.87 2.79 7.31
N LYS A 107 13.08 4.08 7.08
CA LYS A 107 13.25 4.65 5.74
C LYS A 107 14.75 4.74 5.45
N VAL A 108 15.19 4.03 4.43
CA VAL A 108 16.57 4.02 3.94
C VAL A 108 16.63 4.76 2.62
N THR A 109 17.39 5.85 2.55
CA THR A 109 17.65 6.57 1.29
C THR A 109 18.79 5.91 0.54
N THR A 110 18.84 6.08 -0.77
CA THR A 110 19.88 5.49 -1.62
C THR A 110 20.57 6.54 -2.49
N ASP A 111 21.74 6.22 -3.04
CA ASP A 111 22.55 7.10 -3.91
C ASP A 111 22.04 7.18 -5.35
N THR A 112 20.83 6.75 -5.62
CA THR A 112 20.26 6.74 -6.96
C THR A 112 19.74 8.10 -7.41
N LYS A 113 19.92 8.41 -8.71
CA LYS A 113 19.38 9.64 -9.31
C LYS A 113 17.86 9.72 -9.28
N ASP A 114 17.17 8.57 -9.16
CA ASP A 114 15.71 8.45 -9.14
C ASP A 114 15.11 8.61 -7.74
N GLY A 115 15.89 9.11 -6.76
CA GLY A 115 15.42 9.41 -5.40
C GLY A 115 14.78 8.22 -4.70
N ILE A 116 15.39 7.02 -4.81
CA ILE A 116 14.79 5.78 -4.29
C ILE A 116 14.89 5.73 -2.77
N ASN A 117 13.77 5.49 -2.12
CA ASN A 117 13.65 5.16 -0.71
C ASN A 117 13.22 3.71 -0.54
N VAL A 118 13.85 3.00 0.39
CA VAL A 118 13.52 1.62 0.78
C VAL A 118 12.96 1.64 2.19
N TYR A 119 11.80 1.01 2.39
CA TYR A 119 11.14 0.92 3.70
C TYR A 119 11.35 -0.48 4.27
N VAL A 120 12.08 -0.55 5.39
CA VAL A 120 12.48 -1.79 6.06
C VAL A 120 11.73 -1.93 7.38
N GLY A 121 11.00 -3.01 7.55
CA GLY A 121 10.21 -3.28 8.76
C GLY A 121 11.09 -3.30 10.01
N TYR A 122 10.69 -2.52 11.03
CA TYR A 122 11.45 -2.28 12.26
C TYR A 122 11.75 -3.55 13.06
N MET A 123 10.80 -4.48 13.09
CA MET A 123 10.96 -5.77 13.78
C MET A 123 11.35 -6.90 12.83
N THR A 124 10.83 -6.86 11.60
CA THR A 124 10.92 -8.00 10.68
C THR A 124 12.12 -7.95 9.74
N GLY A 125 12.59 -6.76 9.38
CA GLY A 125 13.58 -6.59 8.33
C GLY A 125 13.07 -6.91 6.92
N ASP A 126 11.76 -7.01 6.74
CA ASP A 126 11.18 -7.17 5.42
C ASP A 126 11.25 -5.85 4.66
N ILE A 127 11.44 -5.94 3.33
CA ILE A 127 11.28 -4.78 2.47
C ILE A 127 9.78 -4.57 2.26
N GLY A 128 9.21 -3.61 2.97
CA GLY A 128 7.78 -3.29 2.90
C GLY A 128 7.43 -2.55 1.62
N SER A 129 8.28 -1.66 1.15
CA SER A 129 8.11 -0.98 -0.13
C SER A 129 9.40 -0.31 -0.60
N ILE A 130 9.47 -0.09 -1.92
CA ILE A 130 10.51 0.71 -2.58
C ILE A 130 9.80 1.81 -3.35
N ARG A 131 10.22 3.06 -3.17
CA ARG A 131 9.57 4.25 -3.74
C ARG A 131 10.58 5.10 -4.47
N SER A 132 10.30 5.36 -5.75
CA SER A 132 11.11 6.21 -6.63
C SER A 132 10.36 7.50 -6.98
N ASP A 133 11.02 8.44 -7.66
CA ASP A 133 10.38 9.64 -8.20
C ASP A 133 9.29 9.28 -9.21
N SER A 134 9.50 8.27 -10.05
CA SER A 134 8.49 7.76 -10.97
C SER A 134 7.26 7.23 -10.23
N TRP A 135 7.46 6.54 -9.10
CA TRP A 135 6.35 6.10 -8.25
C TRP A 135 5.58 7.30 -7.66
N ARG A 136 6.26 8.36 -7.23
CA ARG A 136 5.62 9.57 -6.68
C ARG A 136 4.75 10.28 -7.71
N ILE A 137 5.24 10.36 -8.95
CA ILE A 137 4.47 10.90 -10.08
C ILE A 137 3.24 10.02 -10.34
N TRP A 138 3.42 8.71 -10.39
CA TRP A 138 2.32 7.77 -10.61
C TRP A 138 1.26 7.88 -9.49
N ASP A 139 1.67 7.90 -8.23
CA ASP A 139 0.78 8.02 -7.06
C ASP A 139 -0.01 9.35 -7.08
N PHE A 140 0.66 10.44 -7.48
CA PHE A 140 -0.02 11.71 -7.68
C PHE A 140 -1.08 11.65 -8.80
N LEU A 141 -0.73 11.13 -9.97
CA LEU A 141 -1.68 10.95 -11.07
C LEU A 141 -2.82 9.98 -10.71
N TRP A 142 -2.50 8.95 -9.95
CA TRP A 142 -3.50 8.03 -9.41
C TRP A 142 -4.49 8.76 -8.50
N SER A 143 -4.02 9.62 -7.61
CA SER A 143 -4.87 10.41 -6.72
C SER A 143 -5.85 11.33 -7.49
N LEU A 144 -5.41 11.89 -8.62
CA LEU A 144 -6.27 12.65 -9.53
C LEU A 144 -7.32 11.75 -10.19
N HIS A 145 -6.93 10.53 -10.57
CA HIS A 145 -7.81 9.59 -11.27
C HIS A 145 -8.95 9.09 -10.37
N ILE A 146 -8.65 8.79 -9.10
CA ILE A 146 -9.64 8.32 -8.13
C ILE A 146 -10.29 9.44 -7.32
N MET A 147 -9.91 10.70 -7.56
CA MET A 147 -10.41 11.88 -6.83
C MET A 147 -10.19 11.81 -5.31
N ASP A 148 -9.16 11.10 -4.87
CA ASP A 148 -8.70 11.07 -3.50
C ASP A 148 -7.34 11.71 -3.37
N TYR A 149 -7.32 12.98 -2.99
CA TYR A 149 -6.10 13.79 -2.87
C TYR A 149 -5.42 13.67 -1.51
N ARG A 150 -6.06 13.01 -0.57
CA ARG A 150 -5.61 12.92 0.81
C ARG A 150 -4.86 11.62 1.10
N GLU A 151 -5.56 10.51 1.00
CA GLU A 151 -5.03 9.18 1.32
C GLU A 151 -4.52 8.46 0.07
N ARG A 152 -5.09 8.81 -1.10
CA ARG A 152 -4.70 8.32 -2.44
C ARG A 152 -4.93 6.82 -2.64
N ASP A 153 -5.90 6.26 -1.92
CA ASP A 153 -6.26 4.84 -2.02
C ASP A 153 -7.76 4.58 -1.88
N ASN A 154 -8.55 5.58 -1.45
CA ASN A 154 -9.98 5.45 -1.27
C ASN A 154 -10.75 5.66 -2.58
N ILE A 155 -11.10 4.56 -3.25
CA ILE A 155 -11.93 4.56 -4.47
C ILE A 155 -13.44 4.65 -4.17
N ASN A 156 -13.87 4.71 -2.90
CA ASN A 156 -15.27 4.84 -2.50
C ASN A 156 -15.62 6.24 -1.97
N ASN A 157 -14.93 7.28 -2.46
CA ASN A 157 -15.19 8.64 -2.04
C ASN A 157 -16.36 9.28 -2.79
N ILE A 158 -17.04 10.22 -2.13
CA ILE A 158 -18.24 10.88 -2.65
C ILE A 158 -17.98 11.69 -3.93
N LEU A 159 -16.77 12.26 -4.07
CA LEU A 159 -16.42 13.06 -5.25
C LEU A 159 -16.35 12.17 -6.50
N LEU A 160 -15.70 11.00 -6.39
CA LEU A 160 -15.63 10.03 -7.49
C LEU A 160 -17.04 9.52 -7.87
N GLN A 161 -17.91 9.27 -6.88
CA GLN A 161 -19.29 8.85 -7.12
C GLN A 161 -20.08 9.90 -7.90
N ILE A 162 -20.03 11.18 -7.48
CA ILE A 162 -20.72 12.29 -8.17
C ILE A 162 -20.20 12.42 -9.61
N LEU A 163 -18.90 12.46 -9.81
CA LEU A 163 -18.30 12.62 -11.13
C LEU A 163 -18.58 11.43 -12.04
N SER A 164 -18.64 10.22 -11.50
CA SER A 164 -19.02 9.02 -12.25
C SER A 164 -20.48 9.11 -12.78
N VAL A 165 -21.41 9.61 -11.95
CA VAL A 165 -22.80 9.83 -12.39
C VAL A 165 -22.86 10.92 -13.47
N LEU A 166 -22.16 12.04 -13.30
CA LEU A 166 -22.10 13.10 -14.31
C LEU A 166 -21.51 12.61 -15.63
N ALA A 167 -20.47 11.79 -15.58
CA ALA A 167 -19.87 11.18 -16.76
C ALA A 167 -20.85 10.25 -17.48
N LEU A 168 -21.65 9.48 -16.73
CA LEU A 168 -22.70 8.63 -17.30
C LEU A 168 -23.76 9.46 -18.04
N VAL A 169 -24.28 10.53 -17.42
CA VAL A 169 -25.27 11.43 -18.01
C VAL A 169 -24.72 12.07 -19.27
N THR A 170 -23.48 12.55 -19.24
CA THR A 170 -22.81 13.16 -20.39
C THR A 170 -22.63 12.16 -21.54
N SER A 171 -22.20 10.93 -21.24
CA SER A 171 -22.02 9.86 -22.21
C SER A 171 -23.34 9.46 -22.88
N ALA A 172 -24.42 9.30 -22.08
CA ALA A 172 -25.76 8.99 -22.59
C ALA A 172 -26.30 10.12 -23.48
N SER A 173 -26.14 11.37 -23.05
CA SER A 173 -26.55 12.54 -23.84
C SER A 173 -25.82 12.62 -25.18
N GLY A 174 -24.51 12.37 -25.20
CA GLY A 174 -23.72 12.35 -26.43
C GLY A 174 -24.16 11.25 -27.39
N ILE A 175 -24.47 10.06 -26.90
CA ILE A 175 -25.01 8.94 -27.71
C ILE A 175 -26.36 9.32 -28.29
N THR A 176 -27.26 9.88 -27.48
CA THR A 176 -28.61 10.29 -27.91
C THR A 176 -28.51 11.34 -29.03
N LEU A 177 -27.70 12.37 -28.87
CA LEU A 177 -27.48 13.41 -29.86
C LEU A 177 -26.92 12.85 -31.19
N PHE A 178 -26.07 11.84 -31.15
CA PHE A 178 -25.54 11.20 -32.33
C PHE A 178 -26.66 10.51 -33.16
N PHE A 179 -27.62 9.86 -32.51
CA PHE A 179 -28.72 9.19 -33.22
C PHE A 179 -29.85 10.14 -33.64
N VAL A 180 -30.09 11.21 -32.89
CA VAL A 180 -31.16 12.19 -33.23
C VAL A 180 -30.73 13.10 -34.43
N LYS A 181 -29.45 13.35 -34.60
CA LYS A 181 -28.95 14.18 -35.74
C LYS A 181 -28.73 13.41 -37.02
N ARG A 182 -29.05 12.12 -37.07
CA ARG A 182 -29.05 11.31 -38.29
C ARG A 182 -30.46 11.16 -38.83
#